data_c7c266679e4d66e30c3edc2e3b325d30
#
_entry.id   c7c266679e4d66e30c3edc2e3b325d30
#
_cell.length_a   1.000
_cell.length_b   1.000
_cell.length_c   1.000
_cell.angle_alpha   90.00
_cell.angle_beta   90.00
_cell.angle_gamma   90.00
#
_symmetry.space_group_name_H-M   'P 1'
#
loop_
_entity.id
_entity.type
_entity.pdbx_description
1 polymer ?
#
loop_
_entity_poly.entity_id
_entity_poly.type
_entity_poly.pdbx_seq_one_letter_code
_entity_poly.pdbx_strand_id
1 'polypeptide(L)'
;AAAAVSVLAACAGNTMAPVASGKPAPFFVSSTGSGRGGDLGGLDGADRLCTSLAAAASLPGRTWRAYLSTQGAGGVNARDRIGAGPWANVKGVVVASNVTELHGANNVNKQTALTERGDVVNGRGDTPNNHDILTGSQPDGTAITGSVDTTCGNWTQSGAGAAMLGHSDRTGLDESVPAK
;
A
#
# COMPACT_ATOMS: atom_id res chain seq x y z
N ALA A 1 -7.19 27.04 7.71
CA ALA A 1 -6.35 26.26 6.78
C ALA A 1 -6.41 24.82 7.24
N ALA A 2 -7.11 23.95 6.48
CA ALA A 2 -7.12 22.51 6.73
C ALA A 2 -5.74 21.96 6.30
N ALA A 3 -5.01 21.38 7.22
CA ALA A 3 -3.80 20.66 6.90
C ALA A 3 -4.19 19.43 6.03
N ALA A 4 -3.70 19.39 4.81
CA ALA A 4 -3.87 18.22 3.96
C ALA A 4 -3.06 17.07 4.56
N VAL A 5 -3.73 16.10 5.17
CA VAL A 5 -3.10 14.85 5.60
C VAL A 5 -2.73 14.10 4.33
N SER A 6 -1.44 13.99 4.05
CA SER A 6 -0.95 13.17 2.94
C SER A 6 -1.08 11.70 3.32
N VAL A 7 -2.12 11.05 2.81
CA VAL A 7 -2.31 9.61 3.00
C VAL A 7 -1.63 8.88 1.86
N LEU A 8 -0.78 7.93 2.18
CA LEU A 8 0.05 7.18 1.25
C LEU A 8 -0.62 5.85 0.88
N ALA A 9 -0.19 5.24 -0.23
CA ALA A 9 -0.63 3.92 -0.67
C ALA A 9 0.58 3.01 -0.90
N ALA A 10 0.40 1.71 -0.68
CA ALA A 10 1.38 0.72 -1.06
C ALA A 10 1.13 0.26 -2.50
N CYS A 11 2.18 0.16 -3.29
CA CYS A 11 2.15 -0.18 -4.70
C CYS A 11 2.98 -1.44 -4.96
N ALA A 12 2.36 -2.44 -5.57
CA ALA A 12 3.02 -3.68 -5.96
C ALA A 12 3.06 -3.81 -7.49
N GLY A 13 4.23 -4.13 -8.03
CA GLY A 13 4.38 -4.52 -9.43
C GLY A 13 3.89 -5.94 -9.62
N ASN A 14 2.89 -6.15 -10.48
CA ASN A 14 2.38 -7.47 -10.82
C ASN A 14 3.00 -7.97 -12.13
N THR A 15 3.40 -9.23 -12.16
CA THR A 15 3.77 -9.92 -13.39
C THR A 15 2.61 -10.81 -13.81
N MET A 16 1.87 -10.41 -14.83
CA MET A 16 0.84 -11.25 -15.46
C MET A 16 1.42 -12.37 -16.34
N ALA A 17 2.75 -12.51 -16.40
CA ALA A 17 3.44 -13.59 -17.09
C ALA A 17 4.26 -14.43 -16.10
N PRO A 18 4.47 -15.73 -16.34
CA PRO A 18 5.38 -16.53 -15.53
C PRO A 18 6.76 -15.85 -15.50
N VAL A 19 7.30 -15.65 -14.29
CA VAL A 19 8.56 -14.95 -14.06
C VAL A 19 9.71 -15.69 -14.74
N ALA A 20 9.98 -15.36 -15.98
CA ALA A 20 11.14 -15.91 -16.73
C ALA A 20 12.48 -15.35 -16.23
N SER A 21 12.51 -14.47 -15.23
CA SER A 21 13.73 -13.78 -14.80
C SER A 21 14.15 -14.00 -13.35
N GLY A 22 13.38 -14.74 -12.55
CA GLY A 22 13.74 -15.00 -11.13
C GLY A 22 13.87 -13.76 -10.22
N LYS A 23 13.63 -12.55 -10.73
CA LYS A 23 13.71 -11.33 -9.95
C LYS A 23 12.39 -11.04 -9.23
N PRO A 24 12.42 -10.67 -7.93
CA PRO A 24 11.24 -10.26 -7.20
C PRO A 24 10.47 -9.14 -7.90
N ALA A 25 9.15 -9.12 -7.74
CA ALA A 25 8.34 -7.99 -8.18
C ALA A 25 8.65 -6.76 -7.32
N PRO A 26 8.77 -5.55 -7.89
CA PRO A 26 9.05 -4.37 -7.09
C PRO A 26 7.83 -4.01 -6.23
N PHE A 27 8.13 -3.51 -5.03
CA PHE A 27 7.18 -2.98 -4.06
C PHE A 27 7.68 -1.63 -3.57
N PHE A 28 6.78 -0.65 -3.40
CA PHE A 28 7.11 0.62 -2.77
C PHE A 28 5.89 1.21 -2.04
N VAL A 29 6.14 2.09 -1.09
CA VAL A 29 5.14 3.00 -0.53
C VAL A 29 5.16 4.28 -1.36
N SER A 30 4.02 4.80 -1.77
CA SER A 30 3.96 6.03 -2.58
C SER A 30 4.60 7.21 -1.83
N SER A 31 5.43 8.00 -2.51
CA SER A 31 6.04 9.20 -1.91
C SER A 31 5.04 10.34 -1.72
N THR A 32 3.88 10.24 -2.35
CA THR A 32 2.79 11.22 -2.27
C THR A 32 1.43 10.54 -2.42
N GLY A 33 0.41 11.12 -1.84
CA GLY A 33 -0.99 10.73 -2.05
C GLY A 33 -1.62 11.43 -3.25
N SER A 34 -2.93 11.23 -3.42
CA SER A 34 -3.72 11.87 -4.49
C SER A 34 -3.90 13.40 -4.30
N GLY A 35 -3.57 13.93 -3.13
CA GLY A 35 -3.91 15.30 -2.73
C GLY A 35 -5.39 15.49 -2.35
N ARG A 36 -6.19 14.43 -2.40
CA ARG A 36 -7.63 14.41 -2.11
C ARG A 36 -7.99 13.42 -0.99
N GLY A 37 -7.07 13.17 -0.05
CA GLY A 37 -7.30 12.21 1.04
C GLY A 37 -7.62 10.82 0.52
N GLY A 38 -8.75 10.24 0.95
CA GLY A 38 -9.19 8.92 0.54
C GLY A 38 -9.80 8.83 -0.87
N ASP A 39 -10.05 9.96 -1.55
CA ASP A 39 -10.44 9.95 -2.96
C ASP A 39 -9.21 9.71 -3.86
N LEU A 40 -9.05 8.48 -4.27
CA LEU A 40 -8.01 8.06 -5.20
C LEU A 40 -8.54 7.91 -6.63
N GLY A 41 -9.86 8.13 -6.85
CA GLY A 41 -10.54 7.83 -8.10
C GLY A 41 -10.82 6.34 -8.26
N GLY A 42 -11.15 5.66 -7.16
CA GLY A 42 -11.36 4.22 -7.08
C GLY A 42 -10.07 3.42 -7.23
N LEU A 43 -10.20 2.10 -7.42
CA LEU A 43 -9.03 1.23 -7.62
C LEU A 43 -8.23 1.60 -8.89
N ASP A 44 -8.92 1.96 -9.96
CA ASP A 44 -8.26 2.35 -11.22
C ASP A 44 -7.46 3.64 -11.07
N GLY A 45 -7.97 4.60 -10.30
CA GLY A 45 -7.25 5.83 -10.00
C GLY A 45 -6.02 5.58 -9.15
N ALA A 46 -6.13 4.73 -8.14
CA ALA A 46 -5.02 4.31 -7.31
C ALA A 46 -3.93 3.56 -8.11
N ASP A 47 -4.33 2.66 -9.01
CA ASP A 47 -3.40 1.95 -9.90
C ASP A 47 -2.67 2.91 -10.87
N ARG A 48 -3.38 3.93 -11.38
CA ARG A 48 -2.75 4.99 -12.19
C ARG A 48 -1.75 5.80 -11.37
N LEU A 49 -2.04 6.11 -10.10
CA LEU A 49 -1.08 6.79 -9.22
C LEU A 49 0.19 5.94 -9.06
N CYS A 50 0.06 4.66 -8.72
CA CYS A 50 1.19 3.74 -8.63
C CYS A 50 2.00 3.68 -9.93
N THR A 51 1.32 3.59 -11.07
CA THR A 51 1.96 3.57 -12.40
C THR A 51 2.73 4.85 -12.70
N SER A 52 2.14 6.02 -12.40
CA SER A 52 2.79 7.31 -12.65
C SER A 52 4.02 7.53 -11.78
N LEU A 53 3.97 7.15 -10.50
CA LEU A 53 5.10 7.23 -9.59
C LEU A 53 6.23 6.28 -10.01
N ALA A 54 5.90 5.04 -10.37
CA ALA A 54 6.87 4.08 -10.88
C ALA A 54 7.55 4.58 -12.16
N ALA A 55 6.79 5.14 -13.10
CA ALA A 55 7.34 5.72 -14.33
C ALA A 55 8.26 6.91 -14.05
N ALA A 56 7.87 7.81 -13.14
CA ALA A 56 8.69 8.95 -12.73
C ALA A 56 10.02 8.53 -12.07
N ALA A 57 10.03 7.38 -11.40
CA ALA A 57 11.22 6.77 -10.80
C ALA A 57 11.99 5.84 -11.76
N SER A 58 11.59 5.77 -13.03
CA SER A 58 12.19 4.88 -14.04
C SER A 58 12.17 3.40 -13.65
N LEU A 59 11.19 2.98 -12.85
CA LEU A 59 11.01 1.57 -12.53
C LEU A 59 10.51 0.80 -13.75
N PRO A 60 10.95 -0.46 -13.95
CA PRO A 60 10.67 -1.19 -15.19
C PRO A 60 9.17 -1.37 -15.42
N GLY A 61 8.79 -1.37 -16.71
CA GLY A 61 7.41 -1.52 -17.17
C GLY A 61 6.76 -2.80 -16.65
N ARG A 62 5.82 -2.63 -15.74
CA ARG A 62 5.01 -3.68 -15.13
C ARG A 62 3.58 -3.17 -14.96
N THR A 63 2.65 -4.06 -14.74
CA THR A 63 1.33 -3.65 -14.27
C THR A 63 1.42 -3.34 -12.78
N TRP A 64 1.23 -2.09 -12.43
CA TRP A 64 1.24 -1.64 -11.03
C TRP A 64 -0.16 -1.70 -10.44
N ARG A 65 -0.25 -2.21 -9.23
CA ARG A 65 -1.49 -2.32 -8.47
C ARG A 65 -1.33 -1.70 -7.08
N ALA A 66 -2.27 -0.86 -6.71
CA ALA A 66 -2.35 -0.39 -5.34
C ALA A 66 -2.82 -1.54 -4.42
N TYR A 67 -2.19 -1.67 -3.26
CA TYR A 67 -2.62 -2.63 -2.23
C TYR A 67 -3.83 -2.07 -1.49
N LEU A 68 -5.01 -2.25 -2.06
CA LEU A 68 -6.26 -1.71 -1.56
C LEU A 68 -7.37 -2.75 -1.68
N SER A 69 -8.16 -2.91 -0.61
CA SER A 69 -9.44 -3.63 -0.67
C SER A 69 -10.60 -2.68 -0.93
N THR A 70 -11.71 -3.22 -1.44
CA THR A 70 -13.01 -2.54 -1.55
C THR A 70 -14.08 -3.37 -0.85
N GLN A 71 -15.18 -2.72 -0.45
CA GLN A 71 -16.28 -3.34 0.30
C GLN A 71 -17.57 -3.39 -0.53
N GLY A 72 -18.57 -4.11 0.00
CA GLY A 72 -19.89 -4.25 -0.61
C GLY A 72 -19.97 -5.34 -1.68
N ALA A 73 -21.04 -5.32 -2.46
CA ALA A 73 -21.25 -6.28 -3.53
C ALA A 73 -20.17 -6.13 -4.61
N GLY A 74 -19.45 -7.22 -4.90
CA GLY A 74 -18.31 -7.22 -5.81
C GLY A 74 -17.02 -6.64 -5.19
N GLY A 75 -16.95 -6.55 -3.86
CA GLY A 75 -15.74 -6.12 -3.14
C GLY A 75 -14.53 -7.00 -3.47
N VAL A 76 -13.36 -6.40 -3.46
CA VAL A 76 -12.09 -7.02 -3.86
C VAL A 76 -11.13 -7.01 -2.69
N ASN A 77 -10.40 -8.10 -2.47
CA ASN A 77 -9.35 -8.16 -1.47
C ASN A 77 -8.03 -7.60 -2.04
N ALA A 78 -7.30 -6.82 -1.25
CA ALA A 78 -5.99 -6.30 -1.65
C ALA A 78 -5.01 -7.42 -2.02
N ARG A 79 -5.01 -8.50 -1.23
CA ARG A 79 -4.14 -9.67 -1.45
C ARG A 79 -4.31 -10.34 -2.82
N ASP A 80 -5.52 -10.27 -3.39
CA ASP A 80 -5.84 -10.93 -4.66
C ASP A 80 -5.44 -10.07 -5.88
N ARG A 81 -5.07 -8.81 -5.65
CA ARG A 81 -4.73 -7.84 -6.70
C ARG A 81 -3.25 -7.80 -7.05
N ILE A 82 -2.39 -8.19 -6.11
CA ILE A 82 -0.95 -7.94 -6.18
C ILE A 82 -0.12 -9.10 -6.73
N GLY A 83 -0.74 -10.23 -7.11
CA GLY A 83 -0.05 -11.43 -7.58
C GLY A 83 0.47 -12.31 -6.44
N ALA A 84 1.41 -13.20 -6.76
CA ALA A 84 1.88 -14.24 -5.85
C ALA A 84 3.23 -13.93 -5.16
N GLY A 85 3.93 -12.86 -5.57
CA GLY A 85 5.29 -12.56 -5.12
C GLY A 85 6.38 -13.34 -5.90
N PRO A 86 7.64 -13.37 -5.46
CA PRO A 86 8.14 -12.59 -4.34
C PRO A 86 8.18 -11.08 -4.62
N TRP A 87 8.18 -10.26 -3.56
CA TRP A 87 8.30 -8.80 -3.66
C TRP A 87 9.57 -8.31 -3.01
N ALA A 88 10.22 -7.32 -3.64
CA ALA A 88 11.37 -6.63 -3.09
C ALA A 88 11.17 -5.11 -3.18
N ASN A 89 11.74 -4.36 -2.25
CA ASN A 89 11.77 -2.92 -2.39
C ASN A 89 12.66 -2.47 -3.56
N VAL A 90 12.66 -1.20 -3.87
CA VAL A 90 13.39 -0.65 -5.02
C VAL A 90 14.92 -0.78 -4.92
N LYS A 91 15.44 -1.11 -3.73
CA LYS A 91 16.86 -1.44 -3.51
C LYS A 91 17.15 -2.94 -3.60
N GLY A 92 16.14 -3.75 -3.95
CA GLY A 92 16.29 -5.21 -4.12
C GLY A 92 16.20 -6.02 -2.83
N VAL A 93 15.87 -5.40 -1.70
CA VAL A 93 15.66 -6.14 -0.43
C VAL A 93 14.28 -6.81 -0.49
N VAL A 94 14.26 -8.14 -0.35
CA VAL A 94 13.02 -8.92 -0.32
C VAL A 94 12.19 -8.55 0.90
N VAL A 95 10.95 -8.14 0.68
CA VAL A 95 9.98 -7.80 1.74
C VAL A 95 9.03 -8.96 2.05
N ALA A 96 8.76 -9.81 1.06
CA ALA A 96 8.04 -11.07 1.25
C ALA A 96 8.26 -12.01 0.06
N SER A 97 8.33 -13.30 0.30
CA SER A 97 8.55 -14.33 -0.72
C SER A 97 7.23 -14.80 -1.37
N ASN A 98 6.12 -14.61 -0.69
CA ASN A 98 4.79 -15.03 -1.13
C ASN A 98 3.68 -14.31 -0.33
N VAL A 99 2.42 -14.52 -0.75
CA VAL A 99 1.24 -13.89 -0.11
C VAL A 99 1.12 -14.23 1.36
N THR A 100 1.41 -15.46 1.76
CA THR A 100 1.32 -15.88 3.18
C THR A 100 2.35 -15.16 4.03
N GLU A 101 3.59 -15.06 3.56
CA GLU A 101 4.64 -14.33 4.26
C GLU A 101 4.34 -12.82 4.30
N LEU A 102 3.81 -12.24 3.22
CA LEU A 102 3.43 -10.83 3.19
C LEU A 102 2.41 -10.49 4.29
N HIS A 103 1.48 -11.37 4.57
CA HIS A 103 0.44 -11.18 5.59
C HIS A 103 0.79 -11.81 6.96
N GLY A 104 2.03 -12.24 7.13
CA GLY A 104 2.53 -12.84 8.37
C GLY A 104 3.89 -12.25 8.78
N ALA A 105 4.93 -13.07 8.72
CA ALA A 105 6.30 -12.71 9.11
C ALA A 105 7.06 -12.00 7.98
N ASN A 106 6.47 -10.95 7.39
CA ASN A 106 7.11 -10.17 6.33
C ASN A 106 8.24 -9.27 6.86
N ASN A 107 9.05 -8.76 5.95
CA ASN A 107 10.16 -7.83 6.25
C ASN A 107 9.79 -6.37 5.88
N VAL A 108 8.53 -5.98 6.00
CA VAL A 108 8.10 -4.58 5.86
C VAL A 108 8.31 -3.88 7.20
N ASN A 109 9.15 -2.87 7.22
CA ASN A 109 9.45 -2.04 8.39
C ASN A 109 9.98 -0.67 7.93
N LYS A 110 10.30 0.24 8.84
CA LYS A 110 10.75 1.59 8.52
C LYS A 110 11.95 1.64 7.55
N GLN A 111 12.86 0.64 7.58
CA GLN A 111 14.06 0.60 6.74
C GLN A 111 13.81 -0.03 5.37
N THR A 112 12.77 -0.84 5.23
CA THR A 112 12.47 -1.61 4.03
C THR A 112 11.23 -1.13 3.27
N ALA A 113 10.29 -0.44 3.94
CA ALA A 113 9.13 0.21 3.32
C ALA A 113 9.58 1.54 2.67
N LEU A 114 10.24 1.43 1.53
CA LEU A 114 10.81 2.56 0.81
C LEU A 114 9.83 3.13 -0.21
N THR A 115 9.99 4.40 -0.54
CA THR A 115 9.29 5.04 -1.64
C THR A 115 9.76 4.48 -3.00
N GLU A 116 9.08 4.85 -4.08
CA GLU A 116 9.50 4.52 -5.46
C GLU A 116 10.89 5.06 -5.80
N ARG A 117 11.39 6.07 -5.06
CA ARG A 117 12.71 6.67 -5.21
C ARG A 117 13.77 6.04 -4.31
N GLY A 118 13.36 5.14 -3.42
CA GLY A 118 14.26 4.51 -2.46
C GLY A 118 14.47 5.31 -1.17
N ASP A 119 13.64 6.32 -0.91
CA ASP A 119 13.66 7.09 0.32
C ASP A 119 12.89 6.36 1.42
N VAL A 120 13.33 6.55 2.66
CA VAL A 120 12.60 6.06 3.84
C VAL A 120 11.35 6.92 4.03
N VAL A 121 10.22 6.27 4.27
CA VAL A 121 8.97 6.95 4.64
C VAL A 121 9.07 7.41 6.10
N ASN A 122 8.80 8.67 6.34
CA ASN A 122 8.73 9.21 7.71
C ASN A 122 7.70 8.42 8.51
N GLY A 123 8.11 7.94 9.68
CA GLY A 123 7.29 7.12 10.55
C GLY A 123 7.13 7.74 11.93
N ARG A 124 6.78 6.91 12.90
CA ARG A 124 6.66 7.35 14.29
C ARG A 124 7.96 7.99 14.77
N GLY A 125 7.82 9.15 15.40
CA GLY A 125 8.94 9.97 15.87
C GLY A 125 9.51 10.95 14.84
N ASP A 126 9.12 10.86 13.59
CA ASP A 126 9.51 11.84 12.56
C ASP A 126 8.47 12.96 12.42
N THR A 127 8.87 14.08 11.82
CA THR A 127 7.97 15.19 11.51
C THR A 127 8.10 15.59 10.03
N PRO A 128 7.01 15.51 9.24
CA PRO A 128 5.71 14.93 9.57
C PRO A 128 5.76 13.41 9.73
N ASN A 129 4.86 12.83 10.54
CA ASN A 129 4.66 11.39 10.59
C ASN A 129 3.73 10.99 9.43
N ASN A 130 4.18 10.09 8.54
CA ASN A 130 3.48 9.65 7.34
C ASN A 130 3.35 8.11 7.27
N HIS A 131 3.41 7.42 8.41
CA HIS A 131 3.40 5.95 8.41
C HIS A 131 2.03 5.32 8.12
N ASP A 132 0.98 6.11 8.12
CA ASP A 132 -0.38 5.64 7.84
C ASP A 132 -0.59 5.40 6.34
N ILE A 133 -0.80 4.15 5.99
CA ILE A 133 -0.96 3.69 4.62
C ILE A 133 -2.39 3.21 4.41
N LEU A 134 -3.08 3.77 3.43
CA LEU A 134 -4.43 3.32 3.04
C LEU A 134 -4.38 1.86 2.57
N THR A 135 -5.24 1.02 3.13
CA THR A 135 -5.34 -0.40 2.74
C THR A 135 -6.79 -0.87 2.58
N GLY A 136 -7.71 -0.41 3.44
CA GLY A 136 -9.08 -0.94 3.50
C GLY A 136 -9.13 -2.44 3.82
N SER A 137 -8.04 -2.98 4.39
CA SER A 137 -7.84 -4.42 4.53
C SER A 137 -7.68 -4.84 5.97
N GLN A 138 -8.08 -6.08 6.25
CA GLN A 138 -7.69 -6.81 7.45
C GLN A 138 -6.19 -7.18 7.38
N PRO A 139 -5.58 -7.62 8.51
CA PRO A 139 -4.15 -8.00 8.51
C PRO A 139 -3.79 -9.11 7.53
N ASP A 140 -4.74 -9.97 7.16
CA ASP A 140 -4.54 -11.03 6.17
C ASP A 140 -4.72 -10.58 4.71
N GLY A 141 -4.98 -9.28 4.48
CA GLY A 141 -5.16 -8.70 3.15
C GLY A 141 -6.56 -8.87 2.55
N THR A 142 -7.51 -9.40 3.33
CA THR A 142 -8.91 -9.49 2.90
C THR A 142 -9.67 -8.20 3.19
N ALA A 143 -10.74 -7.95 2.45
CA ALA A 143 -11.64 -6.84 2.70
C ALA A 143 -12.33 -6.98 4.07
N ILE A 144 -12.58 -5.85 4.72
CA ILE A 144 -13.38 -5.82 5.94
C ILE A 144 -14.84 -6.05 5.55
N THR A 145 -15.48 -6.97 6.27
CA THR A 145 -16.90 -7.28 6.09
C THR A 145 -17.76 -6.48 7.07
N GLY A 146 -19.00 -6.20 6.70
CA GLY A 146 -19.96 -5.46 7.53
C GLY A 146 -20.52 -4.24 6.81
N SER A 147 -21.34 -3.46 7.52
CA SER A 147 -22.05 -2.31 6.98
C SER A 147 -21.32 -0.98 7.15
N VAL A 148 -20.25 -0.95 7.96
CA VAL A 148 -19.44 0.25 8.17
C VAL A 148 -18.44 0.38 7.02
N ASP A 149 -18.50 1.51 6.30
CA ASP A 149 -17.50 1.80 5.27
C ASP A 149 -16.14 2.15 5.92
N THR A 150 -15.11 1.39 5.55
CA THR A 150 -13.71 1.58 5.96
C THR A 150 -12.80 1.79 4.77
N THR A 151 -13.35 2.27 3.66
CA THR A 151 -12.67 2.43 2.36
C THR A 151 -12.92 3.80 1.72
N CYS A 152 -13.47 4.77 2.46
CA CYS A 152 -13.85 6.08 1.91
C CYS A 152 -14.68 5.95 0.61
N GLY A 153 -15.76 5.17 0.65
CA GLY A 153 -16.62 4.91 -0.51
C GLY A 153 -15.89 4.18 -1.63
N ASN A 154 -15.15 3.14 -1.28
CA ASN A 154 -14.29 2.42 -2.23
C ASN A 154 -13.31 3.36 -2.97
N TRP A 155 -12.68 4.23 -2.21
CA TRP A 155 -11.62 5.16 -2.65
C TRP A 155 -12.11 6.25 -3.61
N THR A 156 -13.37 6.68 -3.44
CA THR A 156 -13.98 7.74 -4.28
C THR A 156 -14.41 8.96 -3.49
N GLN A 157 -14.16 9.00 -2.18
CA GLN A 157 -14.59 10.09 -1.29
C GLN A 157 -13.44 10.67 -0.49
N SER A 158 -13.46 12.00 -0.34
CA SER A 158 -12.47 12.76 0.45
C SER A 158 -13.11 13.53 1.62
N GLY A 159 -14.41 13.39 1.82
CA GLY A 159 -15.18 14.06 2.87
C GLY A 159 -15.17 13.30 4.19
N ALA A 160 -16.30 13.37 4.91
CA ALA A 160 -16.50 12.58 6.12
C ALA A 160 -16.53 11.08 5.78
N GLY A 161 -15.82 10.27 6.55
CA GLY A 161 -15.72 8.83 6.34
C GLY A 161 -14.60 8.23 7.15
N ALA A 162 -14.33 6.95 6.92
CA ALA A 162 -13.24 6.22 7.56
C ALA A 162 -12.49 5.36 6.54
N ALA A 163 -11.23 5.10 6.81
CA ALA A 163 -10.43 4.13 6.08
C ALA A 163 -9.66 3.24 7.06
N MET A 164 -9.58 1.95 6.76
CA MET A 164 -8.62 1.09 7.44
C MET A 164 -7.22 1.37 6.92
N LEU A 165 -6.29 1.52 7.84
CA LEU A 165 -4.89 1.83 7.58
C LEU A 165 -3.98 0.67 7.98
N GLY A 166 -2.81 0.60 7.36
CA GLY A 166 -1.66 -0.14 7.86
C GLY A 166 -0.54 0.84 8.19
N HIS A 167 0.45 0.40 8.97
CA HIS A 167 1.61 1.22 9.33
C HIS A 167 2.88 0.70 8.64
N SER A 168 3.50 1.55 7.81
CA SER A 168 4.69 1.17 7.04
C SER A 168 5.93 0.89 7.91
N ASP A 169 5.99 1.47 9.10
CA ASP A 169 7.09 1.29 10.06
C ASP A 169 6.82 0.17 11.09
N ARG A 170 5.65 -0.47 11.02
CA ARG A 170 5.16 -1.49 11.96
C ARG A 170 5.07 -1.00 13.41
N THR A 171 4.93 0.30 13.61
CA THR A 171 4.76 0.89 14.94
C THR A 171 3.30 1.30 15.10
N GLY A 172 2.60 0.71 16.08
CA GLY A 172 1.22 1.04 16.43
C GLY A 172 1.12 2.38 17.18
N LEU A 173 -0.08 2.69 17.67
CA LEU A 173 -0.34 3.85 18.52
C LEU A 173 0.40 3.78 19.86
N ASP A 174 0.68 2.56 20.31
CA ASP A 174 1.34 2.23 21.55
C ASP A 174 2.59 1.38 21.26
N GLU A 175 3.72 1.69 21.88
CA GLU A 175 4.98 0.94 21.71
C GLU A 175 4.91 -0.49 22.23
N SER A 176 3.95 -0.79 23.11
CA SER A 176 3.73 -2.14 23.66
C SER A 176 3.06 -3.09 22.68
N VAL A 177 2.43 -2.60 21.61
CA VAL A 177 1.72 -3.41 20.63
C VAL A 177 2.41 -3.24 19.26
N PRO A 178 3.17 -4.24 18.79
CA PRO A 178 3.70 -4.24 17.43
C PRO A 178 2.56 -4.13 16.43
N ALA A 179 2.61 -3.18 15.52
CA ALA A 179 1.68 -3.11 14.41
C ALA A 179 1.86 -4.38 13.55
N LYS A 180 0.75 -5.07 13.30
CA LYS A 180 0.70 -6.23 12.40
C LYS A 180 0.51 -5.78 10.97
#